data_aafddb3b7aaaccfbfd9af64460417bca
#
_entry.id   aafddb3b7aaaccfbfd9af64460417bca
#
_cell.length_a   1.000
_cell.length_b   1.000
_cell.length_c   1.000
_cell.angle_alpha   90.00
_cell.angle_beta   90.00
_cell.angle_gamma   90.00
#
_symmetry.space_group_name_H-M   'P 1'
#
loop_
_entity.id
_entity.type
_entity.pdbx_description
1 polymer ?
#
loop_
_entity_poly.entity_id
_entity_poly.type
_entity_poly.pdbx_seq_one_letter_code
_entity_poly.pdbx_strand_id
1 'polypeptide(L)'
;FPDSERAVSQSVPSELEPSRGTSFGQWMALIAALLGWMFDGFELGLLPLVARPALNDLLAGAVKEHGNSFVDLWEGVWTAGFLVGMSTGGVVFGWLGDRIGRVRAMTLSVFAYSVFSGLCAFSRTAEEFFIYRFVAALGMGGEWSLGVALVAAVFTGMVFAIQSAVNMARFGAEAYVGPLAALAV
;
A
#
# COMPACT_ATOMS: atom_id res chain seq x y z
N PHE A 1 1.34 60.37 -13.30
CA PHE A 1 0.61 59.09 -13.12
C PHE A 1 1.37 57.90 -13.72
N PRO A 2 2.63 57.61 -13.29
CA PRO A 2 3.30 56.37 -13.68
C PRO A 2 3.59 55.40 -12.53
N ASP A 3 3.17 55.68 -11.28
CA ASP A 3 3.58 54.87 -10.14
C ASP A 3 2.57 53.79 -9.70
N SER A 4 1.35 53.79 -10.26
CA SER A 4 0.33 52.80 -9.94
C SER A 4 0.49 51.46 -10.68
N GLU A 5 1.12 51.43 -11.84
CA GLU A 5 1.36 50.20 -12.59
C GLU A 5 2.55 49.37 -12.06
N ARG A 6 3.51 50.00 -11.35
CA ARG A 6 4.65 49.28 -10.75
C ARG A 6 4.30 48.55 -9.45
N ALA A 7 3.27 48.99 -8.75
CA ALA A 7 2.84 48.38 -7.49
C ALA A 7 2.05 47.08 -7.68
N VAL A 8 1.39 46.89 -8.84
CA VAL A 8 0.60 45.69 -9.15
C VAL A 8 1.48 44.52 -9.62
N SER A 9 2.70 44.81 -10.13
CA SER A 9 3.61 43.77 -10.63
C SER A 9 4.40 43.02 -9.56
N GLN A 10 4.32 43.43 -8.28
CA GLN A 10 5.15 42.84 -7.18
C GLN A 10 4.39 41.94 -6.19
N SER A 11 3.10 41.68 -6.40
CA SER A 11 2.30 40.89 -5.46
C SER A 11 1.72 39.60 -6.01
N VAL A 12 2.38 39.01 -7.02
CA VAL A 12 2.08 37.62 -7.36
C VAL A 12 2.87 36.72 -6.37
N PRO A 13 2.20 36.01 -5.47
CA PRO A 13 2.91 35.09 -4.57
C PRO A 13 3.65 34.05 -5.41
N SER A 14 4.93 33.87 -5.12
CA SER A 14 5.81 32.86 -5.74
C SER A 14 5.39 31.41 -5.44
N GLU A 15 4.21 31.21 -4.86
CA GLU A 15 3.66 29.90 -4.44
C GLU A 15 2.96 29.12 -5.57
N LEU A 16 2.84 29.65 -6.77
CA LEU A 16 2.23 28.97 -7.92
C LEU A 16 3.23 28.35 -8.88
N GLU A 17 4.49 28.19 -8.48
CA GLU A 17 5.37 27.30 -9.25
C GLU A 17 4.88 25.86 -9.09
N PRO A 18 4.42 25.19 -10.16
CA PRO A 18 4.11 23.77 -10.11
C PRO A 18 5.41 23.05 -9.76
N SER A 19 5.43 22.38 -8.61
CA SER A 19 6.59 21.63 -8.13
C SER A 19 7.02 20.63 -9.20
N ARG A 20 8.09 20.95 -9.92
CA ARG A 20 8.66 20.13 -11.02
C ARG A 20 9.22 18.78 -10.55
N GLY A 21 9.02 18.40 -9.27
CA GLY A 21 9.55 17.16 -8.68
C GLY A 21 8.59 15.98 -8.63
N THR A 22 7.32 16.14 -8.99
CA THR A 22 6.28 15.14 -8.72
C THR A 22 6.27 13.94 -9.67
N SER A 23 6.66 14.06 -10.94
CA SER A 23 6.50 12.98 -11.91
C SER A 23 7.43 11.78 -11.66
N PHE A 24 8.70 11.99 -11.35
CA PHE A 24 9.64 10.88 -11.09
C PHE A 24 9.31 10.14 -9.80
N GLY A 25 9.01 10.84 -8.71
CA GLY A 25 8.62 10.24 -7.44
C GLY A 25 7.31 9.44 -7.53
N GLN A 26 6.35 9.92 -8.31
CA GLN A 26 5.10 9.20 -8.55
C GLN A 26 5.31 7.89 -9.34
N TRP A 27 6.15 7.93 -10.38
CA TRP A 27 6.51 6.72 -11.13
C TRP A 27 7.25 5.70 -10.27
N MET A 28 8.19 6.14 -9.44
CA MET A 28 8.91 5.27 -8.50
C MET A 28 7.96 4.63 -7.48
N ALA A 29 6.99 5.39 -6.95
CA ALA A 29 5.99 4.85 -6.03
C ALA A 29 5.08 3.80 -6.71
N LEU A 30 4.67 4.04 -7.95
CA LEU A 30 3.89 3.10 -8.76
C LEU A 30 4.65 1.80 -9.03
N ILE A 31 5.92 1.90 -9.45
CA ILE A 31 6.79 0.75 -9.70
C ILE A 31 7.00 -0.04 -8.40
N ALA A 32 7.25 0.64 -7.29
CA ALA A 32 7.43 0.00 -5.99
C ALA A 32 6.16 -0.76 -5.55
N ALA A 33 4.98 -0.16 -5.70
CA ALA A 33 3.71 -0.81 -5.39
C ALA A 33 3.44 -2.03 -6.30
N LEU A 34 3.73 -1.91 -7.59
CA LEU A 34 3.58 -3.01 -8.55
C LEU A 34 4.51 -4.18 -8.22
N LEU A 35 5.78 -3.89 -7.90
CA LEU A 35 6.75 -4.91 -7.51
C LEU A 35 6.33 -5.59 -6.20
N GLY A 36 5.85 -4.84 -5.20
CA GLY A 36 5.32 -5.39 -3.97
C GLY A 36 4.18 -6.37 -4.23
N TRP A 37 3.17 -5.97 -4.98
CA TRP A 37 2.04 -6.84 -5.33
C TRP A 37 2.45 -8.07 -6.13
N MET A 38 3.47 -7.96 -6.98
CA MET A 38 4.01 -9.09 -7.72
C MET A 38 4.68 -10.10 -6.77
N PHE A 39 5.42 -9.63 -5.76
CA PHE A 39 6.02 -10.49 -4.73
C PHE A 39 4.96 -11.13 -3.83
N ASP A 40 3.91 -10.40 -3.44
CA ASP A 40 2.78 -10.94 -2.70
C ASP A 40 2.08 -12.07 -3.47
N GLY A 41 1.82 -11.85 -4.78
CA GLY A 41 1.24 -12.88 -5.64
C GLY A 41 2.12 -14.12 -5.76
N PHE A 42 3.44 -13.93 -5.84
CA PHE A 42 4.40 -15.02 -5.86
C PHE A 42 4.39 -15.83 -4.55
N GLU A 43 4.38 -15.14 -3.40
CA GLU A 43 4.32 -15.80 -2.10
C GLU A 43 3.00 -16.55 -1.89
N LEU A 44 1.86 -15.96 -2.25
CA LEU A 44 0.56 -16.63 -2.19
C LEU A 44 0.52 -17.88 -3.07
N GLY A 45 1.19 -17.85 -4.23
CA GLY A 45 1.32 -19.01 -5.11
C GLY A 45 2.23 -20.11 -4.56
N LEU A 46 3.28 -19.74 -3.81
CA LEU A 46 4.19 -20.70 -3.17
C LEU A 46 3.62 -21.30 -1.88
N LEU A 47 2.74 -20.59 -1.20
CA LEU A 47 2.21 -21.00 0.11
C LEU A 47 1.62 -22.41 0.11
N PRO A 48 0.74 -22.83 -0.82
CA PRO A 48 0.19 -24.19 -0.84
C PRO A 48 1.25 -25.25 -1.04
N LEU A 49 2.33 -24.94 -1.78
CA LEU A 49 3.42 -25.87 -2.08
C LEU A 49 4.31 -26.14 -0.85
N VAL A 50 4.48 -25.12 0.01
CA VAL A 50 5.39 -25.20 1.17
C VAL A 50 4.63 -25.50 2.46
N ALA A 51 3.39 -25.04 2.60
CA ALA A 51 2.60 -25.16 3.83
C ALA A 51 2.36 -26.61 4.23
N ARG A 52 1.91 -27.44 3.28
CA ARG A 52 1.58 -28.84 3.56
C ARG A 52 2.77 -29.71 3.97
N PRO A 53 3.92 -29.67 3.27
CA PRO A 53 5.15 -30.31 3.75
C PRO A 53 5.60 -29.81 5.13
N ALA A 54 5.61 -28.51 5.36
CA ALA A 54 6.00 -27.93 6.65
C ALA A 54 5.08 -28.38 7.80
N LEU A 55 3.75 -28.43 7.57
CA LEU A 55 2.80 -28.94 8.57
C LEU A 55 3.01 -30.42 8.86
N ASN A 56 3.27 -31.23 7.85
CA ASN A 56 3.56 -32.65 8.04
C ASN A 56 4.80 -32.86 8.90
N ASP A 57 5.83 -32.06 8.72
CA ASP A 57 7.05 -32.13 9.52
C ASP A 57 6.82 -31.63 10.95
N LEU A 58 6.17 -30.47 11.11
CA LEU A 58 5.90 -29.85 12.43
C LEU A 58 4.89 -30.65 13.26
N LEU A 59 3.95 -31.36 12.61
CA LEU A 59 2.90 -32.15 13.24
C LEU A 59 3.17 -33.66 13.17
N ALA A 60 4.38 -34.11 12.83
CA ALA A 60 4.69 -35.52 12.60
C ALA A 60 4.29 -36.45 13.76
N GLY A 61 4.37 -35.96 14.99
CA GLY A 61 3.88 -36.66 16.18
C GLY A 61 2.35 -36.81 16.21
N ALA A 62 1.65 -35.71 15.98
CA ALA A 62 0.18 -35.66 16.03
C ALA A 62 -0.46 -36.37 14.83
N VAL A 63 0.19 -36.40 13.68
CA VAL A 63 -0.29 -37.15 12.49
C VAL A 63 -0.34 -38.65 12.75
N LYS A 64 0.59 -39.19 13.54
CA LYS A 64 0.58 -40.62 13.93
C LYS A 64 -0.62 -40.99 14.81
N GLU A 65 -1.11 -40.06 15.59
CA GLU A 65 -2.26 -40.31 16.52
C GLU A 65 -3.61 -39.97 15.86
N HIS A 66 -3.69 -38.90 15.07
CA HIS A 66 -4.97 -38.35 14.60
C HIS A 66 -5.14 -38.43 13.07
N GLY A 67 -4.13 -38.92 12.36
CA GLY A 67 -4.17 -39.08 10.91
C GLY A 67 -4.07 -37.78 10.13
N ASN A 68 -4.15 -37.84 8.78
CA ASN A 68 -3.99 -36.70 7.88
C ASN A 68 -5.09 -35.64 8.01
N SER A 69 -6.27 -35.98 8.53
CA SER A 69 -7.34 -35.01 8.78
C SER A 69 -6.95 -33.91 9.76
N PHE A 70 -5.98 -34.18 10.64
CA PHE A 70 -5.44 -33.18 11.55
C PHE A 70 -4.59 -32.13 10.82
N VAL A 71 -3.85 -32.53 9.79
CA VAL A 71 -3.10 -31.60 8.91
C VAL A 71 -4.05 -30.72 8.11
N ASP A 72 -5.13 -31.31 7.58
CA ASP A 72 -6.14 -30.56 6.81
C ASP A 72 -6.84 -29.51 7.69
N LEU A 73 -7.09 -29.82 8.97
CA LEU A 73 -7.63 -28.86 9.93
C LEU A 73 -6.67 -27.68 10.15
N TRP A 74 -5.39 -27.98 10.40
CA TRP A 74 -4.37 -26.94 10.61
C TRP A 74 -4.15 -26.09 9.36
N GLU A 75 -4.20 -26.65 8.17
CA GLU A 75 -4.14 -25.92 6.90
C GLU A 75 -5.33 -24.93 6.79
N GLY A 76 -6.53 -25.37 7.20
CA GLY A 76 -7.71 -24.50 7.29
C GLY A 76 -7.55 -23.37 8.31
N VAL A 77 -7.03 -23.68 9.51
CA VAL A 77 -6.77 -22.68 10.56
C VAL A 77 -5.74 -21.66 10.09
N TRP A 78 -4.68 -22.09 9.43
CA TRP A 78 -3.67 -21.19 8.88
C TRP A 78 -4.22 -20.25 7.81
N THR A 79 -4.99 -20.81 6.87
CA THR A 79 -5.61 -20.03 5.80
C THR A 79 -6.57 -18.99 6.39
N ALA A 80 -7.40 -19.39 7.33
CA ALA A 80 -8.32 -18.48 8.02
C ALA A 80 -7.56 -17.39 8.78
N GLY A 81 -6.54 -17.77 9.55
CA GLY A 81 -5.69 -16.84 10.29
C GLY A 81 -4.98 -15.85 9.37
N PHE A 82 -4.47 -16.30 8.22
CA PHE A 82 -3.85 -15.47 7.21
C PHE A 82 -4.82 -14.42 6.65
N LEU A 83 -6.04 -14.83 6.28
CA LEU A 83 -7.07 -13.91 5.76
C LEU A 83 -7.51 -12.87 6.81
N VAL A 84 -7.68 -13.30 8.07
CA VAL A 84 -7.99 -12.39 9.18
C VAL A 84 -6.83 -11.43 9.43
N GLY A 85 -5.59 -11.94 9.40
CA GLY A 85 -4.38 -11.12 9.51
C GLY A 85 -4.31 -10.04 8.43
N MET A 86 -4.48 -10.42 7.15
CA MET A 86 -4.49 -9.48 6.03
C MET A 86 -5.57 -8.40 6.19
N SER A 87 -6.80 -8.81 6.51
CA SER A 87 -7.92 -7.87 6.66
C SER A 87 -7.66 -6.88 7.80
N THR A 88 -7.19 -7.37 8.95
CA THR A 88 -6.84 -6.56 10.11
C THR A 88 -5.65 -5.64 9.81
N GLY A 89 -4.63 -6.16 9.13
CA GLY A 89 -3.45 -5.42 8.71
C GLY A 89 -3.79 -4.24 7.80
N GLY A 90 -4.70 -4.46 6.85
CA GLY A 90 -5.20 -3.41 5.97
C GLY A 90 -5.80 -2.23 6.75
N VAL A 91 -6.61 -2.52 7.78
CA VAL A 91 -7.20 -1.48 8.64
C VAL A 91 -6.15 -0.79 9.50
N VAL A 92 -5.29 -1.56 10.17
CA VAL A 92 -4.27 -1.04 11.09
C VAL A 92 -3.25 -0.16 10.35
N PHE A 93 -2.68 -0.65 9.26
CA PHE A 93 -1.70 0.09 8.48
C PHE A 93 -2.33 1.21 7.66
N GLY A 94 -3.59 1.08 7.22
CA GLY A 94 -4.34 2.15 6.62
C GLY A 94 -4.47 3.34 7.58
N TRP A 95 -4.94 3.09 8.80
CA TRP A 95 -5.02 4.10 9.86
C TRP A 95 -3.65 4.68 10.23
N LEU A 96 -2.61 3.84 10.29
CA LEU A 96 -1.25 4.28 10.54
C LEU A 96 -0.73 5.18 9.42
N GLY A 97 -1.04 4.84 8.16
CA GLY A 97 -0.69 5.62 6.97
C GLY A 97 -1.25 7.03 6.98
N ASP A 98 -2.46 7.20 7.52
CA ASP A 98 -3.07 8.53 7.67
C ASP A 98 -2.40 9.37 8.78
N ARG A 99 -1.76 8.72 9.77
CA ARG A 99 -1.07 9.41 10.87
C ARG A 99 0.40 9.73 10.61
N ILE A 100 1.17 8.77 10.12
CA ILE A 100 2.63 8.92 9.95
C ILE A 100 3.04 9.16 8.50
N GLY A 101 2.08 9.14 7.58
CA GLY A 101 2.28 9.24 6.15
C GLY A 101 2.37 7.86 5.47
N ARG A 102 1.76 7.76 4.29
CA ARG A 102 1.56 6.49 3.56
C ARG A 102 2.86 5.78 3.22
N VAL A 103 3.90 6.51 2.81
CA VAL A 103 5.20 5.92 2.46
C VAL A 103 5.87 5.28 3.69
N ARG A 104 5.86 5.96 4.84
CA ARG A 104 6.45 5.42 6.07
C ARG A 104 5.70 4.20 6.58
N ALA A 105 4.36 4.25 6.56
CA ALA A 105 3.53 3.12 6.95
C ALA A 105 3.75 1.92 6.03
N MET A 106 3.86 2.13 4.72
CA MET A 106 4.18 1.10 3.73
C MET A 106 5.54 0.47 3.98
N THR A 107 6.58 1.28 4.23
CA THR A 107 7.92 0.77 4.58
C THR A 107 7.88 -0.11 5.84
N LEU A 108 7.12 0.30 6.85
CA LEU A 108 6.97 -0.46 8.09
C LEU A 108 6.20 -1.78 7.86
N SER A 109 5.16 -1.77 7.01
CA SER A 109 4.37 -2.96 6.68
C SER A 109 5.21 -3.98 5.91
N VAL A 110 5.98 -3.55 4.90
CA VAL A 110 6.90 -4.40 4.14
C VAL A 110 8.01 -4.95 5.05
N PHE A 111 8.55 -4.13 5.95
CA PHE A 111 9.55 -4.57 6.91
C PHE A 111 9.00 -5.66 7.85
N ALA A 112 7.82 -5.43 8.44
CA ALA A 112 7.17 -6.40 9.31
C ALA A 112 6.91 -7.73 8.56
N TYR A 113 6.31 -7.66 7.38
CA TYR A 113 6.07 -8.81 6.53
C TYR A 113 7.36 -9.59 6.22
N SER A 114 8.41 -8.92 5.76
CA SER A 114 9.67 -9.55 5.36
C SER A 114 10.37 -10.26 6.54
N VAL A 115 10.40 -9.61 7.71
CA VAL A 115 11.02 -10.19 8.92
C VAL A 115 10.25 -11.42 9.39
N PHE A 116 8.92 -11.32 9.53
CA PHE A 116 8.13 -12.43 10.05
C PHE A 116 7.97 -13.57 9.05
N SER A 117 7.95 -13.29 7.75
CA SER A 117 8.01 -14.32 6.72
C SER A 117 9.36 -15.08 6.77
N GLY A 118 10.47 -14.37 6.98
CA GLY A 118 11.77 -14.99 7.19
C GLY A 118 11.85 -15.83 8.48
N LEU A 119 11.21 -15.36 9.57
CA LEU A 119 11.16 -16.09 10.84
C LEU A 119 10.37 -17.41 10.75
N CYS A 120 9.43 -17.53 9.81
CA CYS A 120 8.73 -18.79 9.57
C CYS A 120 9.69 -19.97 9.28
N ALA A 121 10.85 -19.70 8.65
CA ALA A 121 11.86 -20.72 8.37
C ALA A 121 12.54 -21.28 9.65
N PHE A 122 12.45 -20.57 10.78
CA PHE A 122 13.05 -20.97 12.06
C PHE A 122 12.02 -21.53 13.04
N SER A 123 10.76 -21.61 12.66
CA SER A 123 9.70 -22.16 13.51
C SER A 123 9.95 -23.63 13.83
N ARG A 124 9.73 -24.00 15.08
CA ARG A 124 9.89 -25.37 15.59
C ARG A 124 8.56 -26.05 15.92
N THR A 125 7.50 -25.26 16.07
CA THR A 125 6.15 -25.73 16.35
C THR A 125 5.16 -25.16 15.35
N ALA A 126 4.02 -25.82 15.16
CA ALA A 126 2.95 -25.34 14.28
C ALA A 126 2.33 -24.03 14.78
N GLU A 127 2.30 -23.83 16.12
CA GLU A 127 1.81 -22.60 16.74
C GLU A 127 2.76 -21.42 16.49
N GLU A 128 4.09 -21.61 16.64
CA GLU A 128 5.09 -20.57 16.31
C GLU A 128 4.98 -20.18 14.84
N PHE A 129 4.88 -21.16 13.94
CA PHE A 129 4.70 -20.90 12.54
C PHE A 129 3.41 -20.11 12.27
N PHE A 130 2.30 -20.47 12.92
CA PHE A 130 1.02 -19.76 12.80
C PHE A 130 1.16 -18.29 13.24
N ILE A 131 1.79 -18.04 14.38
CA ILE A 131 1.98 -16.67 14.91
C ILE A 131 2.82 -15.84 13.95
N TYR A 132 3.97 -16.36 13.47
CA TYR A 132 4.81 -15.63 12.53
C TYR A 132 4.09 -15.36 11.22
N ARG A 133 3.33 -16.33 10.73
CA ARG A 133 2.55 -16.19 9.50
C ARG A 133 1.40 -15.20 9.65
N PHE A 134 0.75 -15.16 10.80
CA PHE A 134 -0.30 -14.19 11.10
C PHE A 134 0.25 -12.75 11.12
N VAL A 135 1.40 -12.54 11.77
CA VAL A 135 2.04 -11.20 11.80
C VAL A 135 2.55 -10.81 10.41
N ALA A 136 3.10 -11.74 9.64
CA ALA A 136 3.45 -11.49 8.24
C ALA A 136 2.23 -11.07 7.42
N ALA A 137 1.08 -11.75 7.61
CA ALA A 137 -0.16 -11.40 6.94
C ALA A 137 -0.68 -10.00 7.31
N LEU A 138 -0.50 -9.55 8.56
CA LEU A 138 -0.78 -8.16 8.95
C LEU A 138 0.02 -7.16 8.11
N GLY A 139 1.31 -7.42 7.93
CA GLY A 139 2.18 -6.58 7.08
C GLY A 139 1.72 -6.58 5.63
N MET A 140 1.47 -7.74 5.04
CA MET A 140 0.99 -7.87 3.66
C MET A 140 -0.34 -7.12 3.43
N GLY A 141 -1.30 -7.25 4.36
CA GLY A 141 -2.55 -6.50 4.29
C GLY A 141 -2.35 -4.98 4.33
N GLY A 142 -1.37 -4.51 5.10
CA GLY A 142 -0.96 -3.11 5.14
C GLY A 142 -0.41 -2.61 3.81
N GLU A 143 0.44 -3.39 3.16
CA GLU A 143 0.97 -3.08 1.84
C GLU A 143 -0.15 -2.96 0.80
N TRP A 144 -1.11 -3.88 0.80
CA TRP A 144 -2.26 -3.84 -0.13
C TRP A 144 -3.08 -2.57 0.04
N SER A 145 -3.47 -2.22 1.26
CA SER A 145 -4.31 -1.04 1.52
C SER A 145 -3.62 0.26 1.15
N LEU A 146 -2.34 0.39 1.49
CA LEU A 146 -1.54 1.58 1.21
C LEU A 146 -1.16 1.68 -0.27
N GLY A 147 -0.86 0.55 -0.92
CA GLY A 147 -0.56 0.48 -2.35
C GLY A 147 -1.75 0.89 -3.20
N VAL A 148 -2.95 0.36 -2.93
CA VAL A 148 -4.19 0.78 -3.61
C VAL A 148 -4.42 2.28 -3.44
N ALA A 149 -4.24 2.81 -2.24
CA ALA A 149 -4.42 4.23 -1.98
C ALA A 149 -3.42 5.12 -2.74
N LEU A 150 -2.15 4.69 -2.88
CA LEU A 150 -1.14 5.38 -3.67
C LEU A 150 -1.48 5.36 -5.16
N VAL A 151 -1.83 4.20 -5.69
CA VAL A 151 -2.25 4.05 -7.10
C VAL A 151 -3.48 4.89 -7.40
N ALA A 152 -4.50 4.85 -6.54
CA ALA A 152 -5.71 5.66 -6.70
C ALA A 152 -5.41 7.16 -6.69
N ALA A 153 -4.51 7.64 -5.82
CA ALA A 153 -4.10 9.05 -5.78
C ALA A 153 -3.40 9.48 -7.08
N VAL A 154 -2.51 8.63 -7.63
CA VAL A 154 -1.83 8.91 -8.91
C VAL A 154 -2.82 8.96 -10.06
N PHE A 155 -3.74 7.98 -10.16
CA PHE A 155 -4.77 7.96 -11.20
C PHE A 155 -5.70 9.17 -11.11
N THR A 156 -6.15 9.51 -9.92
CA THR A 156 -7.03 10.68 -9.71
C THR A 156 -6.31 11.96 -10.12
N GLY A 157 -5.05 12.14 -9.73
CA GLY A 157 -4.24 13.28 -10.13
C GLY A 157 -4.05 13.36 -11.65
N MET A 158 -3.80 12.22 -12.30
CA MET A 158 -3.65 12.16 -13.76
C MET A 158 -4.95 12.49 -14.50
N VAL A 159 -6.09 11.94 -14.06
CA VAL A 159 -7.41 12.26 -14.62
C VAL A 159 -7.72 13.74 -14.44
N PHE A 160 -7.46 14.30 -13.25
CA PHE A 160 -7.67 15.72 -12.99
C PHE A 160 -6.79 16.61 -13.89
N ALA A 161 -5.51 16.26 -14.08
CA ALA A 161 -4.60 16.99 -14.97
C ALA A 161 -5.07 16.96 -16.42
N ILE A 162 -5.48 15.79 -16.92
CA ILE A 162 -6.03 15.64 -18.28
C ILE A 162 -7.31 16.46 -18.43
N GLN A 163 -8.24 16.36 -17.47
CA GLN A 163 -9.47 17.12 -17.48
C GLN A 163 -9.23 18.64 -17.48
N SER A 164 -8.28 19.09 -16.66
CA SER A 164 -7.87 20.50 -16.61
C SER A 164 -7.28 20.97 -17.95
N ALA A 165 -6.41 20.17 -18.57
CA ALA A 165 -5.83 20.47 -19.87
C ALA A 165 -6.90 20.54 -20.98
N VAL A 166 -7.85 19.60 -20.99
CA VAL A 166 -8.98 19.59 -21.94
C VAL A 166 -9.88 20.81 -21.74
N ASN A 167 -10.17 21.18 -20.49
CA ASN A 167 -10.99 22.34 -20.20
C ASN A 167 -10.27 23.65 -20.57
N MET A 168 -8.96 23.77 -20.30
CA MET A 168 -8.17 24.92 -20.78
C MET A 168 -8.16 25.03 -22.31
N ALA A 169 -8.04 23.90 -23.02
CA ALA A 169 -8.09 23.89 -24.48
C ALA A 169 -9.48 24.29 -25.04
N ARG A 170 -10.56 23.95 -24.33
CA ARG A 170 -11.93 24.22 -24.79
C ARG A 170 -12.44 25.61 -24.42
N PHE A 171 -12.13 26.10 -23.24
CA PHE A 171 -12.73 27.31 -22.66
C PHE A 171 -11.75 28.46 -22.43
N GLY A 172 -10.45 28.26 -22.71
CA GLY A 172 -9.40 29.23 -22.40
C GLY A 172 -9.04 29.34 -20.92
N ALA A 173 -7.88 29.94 -20.63
CA ALA A 173 -7.37 30.05 -19.25
C ALA A 173 -8.26 30.94 -18.36
N GLU A 174 -8.99 31.88 -18.93
CA GLU A 174 -9.82 32.84 -18.18
C GLU A 174 -10.98 32.20 -17.44
N ALA A 175 -11.55 31.11 -17.98
CA ALA A 175 -12.65 30.39 -17.35
C ALA A 175 -12.25 29.66 -16.04
N TYR A 176 -10.95 29.46 -15.83
CA TYR A 176 -10.44 28.75 -14.66
C TYR A 176 -9.96 29.67 -13.53
N VAL A 177 -9.47 30.85 -13.87
CA VAL A 177 -8.93 31.81 -12.90
C VAL A 177 -10.06 32.53 -12.15
N GLY A 178 -11.20 32.79 -12.80
CA GLY A 178 -12.32 33.48 -12.19
C GLY A 178 -12.94 32.78 -10.96
N PRO A 179 -13.29 31.49 -11.03
CA PRO A 179 -13.85 30.78 -9.88
C PRO A 179 -12.87 30.57 -8.72
N LEU A 180 -11.57 30.42 -9.01
CA LEU A 180 -10.53 30.25 -7.97
C LEU A 180 -10.22 31.56 -7.25
N ALA A 181 -10.27 32.68 -7.97
CA ALA A 181 -10.13 34.02 -7.38
C ALA A 181 -11.34 34.38 -6.49
N ALA A 182 -12.53 33.87 -6.82
CA ALA A 182 -13.73 34.07 -6.01
C ALA A 182 -13.77 33.22 -4.72
N LEU A 183 -12.95 32.16 -4.63
CA LEU A 183 -12.81 31.34 -3.42
C LEU A 183 -11.70 31.85 -2.47
N ALA A 184 -10.90 32.84 -2.90
CA ALA A 184 -9.79 33.40 -2.15
C ALA A 184 -10.16 34.72 -1.41
N VAL A 185 -11.42 35.16 -1.48
CA VAL A 185 -12.00 36.30 -0.76
C VAL A 185 -12.96 35.77 0.31
#